data_41f914b28a53d327315607a8cedaf324
#
_entry.id   41f914b28a53d327315607a8cedaf324
#
_cell.length_a   1.000
_cell.length_b   1.000
_cell.length_c   1.000
_cell.angle_alpha   90.00
_cell.angle_beta   90.00
_cell.angle_gamma   90.00
#
_symmetry.space_group_name_H-M   'P 1'
#
loop_
_entity.id
_entity.type
_entity.pdbx_description
1 polymer ?
#
loop_
_entity_poly.entity_id
_entity_poly.type
_entity_poly.pdbx_seq_one_letter_code
_entity_poly.pdbx_strand_id
1 'polypeptide(L)'
;MDNQAVIRFFEQAGCKCKEERGERIFPVSDHSSDVIAALNRQMAKNQVRVCLHTKVKELMIKEAEEGMKVTGIMLSDGKQLTADKVIVATGGNSYEATGSTGDGYLFAESVGHTVKEIKPALVPFTVKEEWCMKMQGLALKNVSVRLECGKKKIFEGFGEMLFTHFGVSGPLILSASSYYVKKYVGQSVTLSIDLKPALTKEQLDKRILRDFEENKNKQFKNSLDGLLPSKMIPVIIKLSGISPEKKVNEITREERGILVDLLKNLSMQVTGTRDFKEAIITQGGVHVKEVNHYTME
;
A
#
# COMPACT_ATOMS: atom_id res chain seq x y z
N MET A 1 -21.66 5.50 -4.86
CA MET A 1 -21.57 5.77 -3.40
C MET A 1 -20.20 6.41 -3.15
N ASP A 2 -20.17 7.66 -2.69
CA ASP A 2 -18.94 8.34 -2.36
C ASP A 2 -18.46 8.01 -0.92
N ASN A 3 -17.28 8.50 -0.54
CA ASN A 3 -16.69 8.24 0.79
C ASN A 3 -17.61 8.73 1.94
N GLN A 4 -18.25 9.88 1.78
CA GLN A 4 -19.17 10.41 2.79
C GLN A 4 -20.44 9.55 2.94
N ALA A 5 -20.94 9.00 1.84
CA ALA A 5 -22.07 8.08 1.87
C ALA A 5 -21.73 6.76 2.57
N VAL A 6 -20.48 6.27 2.41
CA VAL A 6 -20.00 5.08 3.13
C VAL A 6 -19.92 5.35 4.63
N ILE A 7 -19.35 6.48 5.03
CA ILE A 7 -19.27 6.87 6.46
C ILE A 7 -20.69 6.92 7.05
N ARG A 8 -21.58 7.67 6.43
CA ARG A 8 -23.00 7.77 6.88
C ARG A 8 -23.70 6.42 6.99
N PHE A 9 -23.43 5.51 6.04
CA PHE A 9 -24.00 4.15 6.08
C PHE A 9 -23.56 3.42 7.36
N PHE A 10 -22.27 3.41 7.69
CA PHE A 10 -21.79 2.72 8.88
C PHE A 10 -22.25 3.39 10.17
N GLU A 11 -22.30 4.71 10.24
CA GLU A 11 -22.82 5.44 11.40
C GLU A 11 -24.32 5.17 11.64
N GLN A 12 -25.12 5.19 10.57
CA GLN A 12 -26.55 4.80 10.64
C GLN A 12 -26.76 3.33 11.01
N ALA A 13 -25.81 2.47 10.62
CA ALA A 13 -25.78 1.07 11.02
C ALA A 13 -25.26 0.86 12.46
N GLY A 14 -24.96 1.95 13.20
CA GLY A 14 -24.53 1.91 14.60
C GLY A 14 -23.04 1.62 14.80
N CYS A 15 -22.20 1.91 13.80
CA CYS A 15 -20.75 1.91 13.91
C CYS A 15 -20.26 3.35 13.81
N LYS A 16 -20.00 4.00 14.96
CA LYS A 16 -19.43 5.35 14.99
C LYS A 16 -18.03 5.36 14.40
N CYS A 17 -17.76 6.32 13.53
CA CYS A 17 -16.49 6.47 12.81
C CYS A 17 -15.67 7.63 13.36
N LYS A 18 -14.33 7.55 13.25
CA LYS A 18 -13.36 8.63 13.47
C LYS A 18 -12.42 8.72 12.28
N GLU A 19 -11.96 9.93 12.00
CA GLU A 19 -10.90 10.16 11.03
C GLU A 19 -9.54 10.19 11.71
N GLU A 20 -8.59 9.46 11.15
CA GLU A 20 -7.20 9.45 11.56
C GLU A 20 -6.29 10.07 10.50
N ARG A 21 -5.02 10.25 10.85
CA ARG A 21 -4.01 10.83 9.98
C ARG A 21 -4.01 10.17 8.58
N GLY A 22 -3.99 11.00 7.54
CA GLY A 22 -4.03 10.53 6.14
C GLY A 22 -5.44 10.24 5.65
N GLU A 23 -6.45 10.89 6.25
CA GLU A 23 -7.87 10.79 5.85
C GLU A 23 -8.42 9.36 5.93
N ARG A 24 -7.85 8.56 6.85
CA ARG A 24 -8.28 7.17 7.07
C ARG A 24 -9.40 7.11 8.08
N ILE A 25 -10.47 6.40 7.74
CA ILE A 25 -11.64 6.25 8.60
C ILE A 25 -11.58 4.91 9.33
N PHE A 26 -11.73 4.95 10.64
CA PHE A 26 -11.76 3.80 11.54
C PHE A 26 -12.99 3.85 12.45
N PRO A 27 -13.44 2.70 13.01
CA PRO A 27 -14.41 2.72 14.10
C PRO A 27 -13.79 3.40 15.33
N VAL A 28 -14.59 4.15 16.06
CA VAL A 28 -14.14 4.85 17.31
C VAL A 28 -13.57 3.86 18.33
N SER A 29 -14.08 2.64 18.36
CA SER A 29 -13.64 1.55 19.24
C SER A 29 -12.30 0.92 18.86
N ASP A 30 -11.76 1.19 17.66
CA ASP A 30 -10.62 0.49 17.05
C ASP A 30 -10.83 -1.03 16.85
N HIS A 31 -12.06 -1.52 16.94
CA HIS A 31 -12.39 -2.93 16.74
C HIS A 31 -13.08 -3.18 15.39
N SER A 32 -12.49 -4.01 14.54
CA SER A 32 -13.09 -4.43 13.26
C SER A 32 -14.40 -5.20 13.44
N SER A 33 -14.62 -5.83 14.60
CA SER A 33 -15.86 -6.50 14.97
C SER A 33 -17.09 -5.58 14.92
N ASP A 34 -16.92 -4.28 15.19
CA ASP A 34 -18.03 -3.33 15.16
C ASP A 34 -18.50 -3.03 13.74
N VAL A 35 -17.56 -3.04 12.78
CA VAL A 35 -17.85 -2.95 11.35
C VAL A 35 -18.65 -4.17 10.90
N ILE A 36 -18.22 -5.37 11.28
CA ILE A 36 -18.92 -6.64 10.98
C ILE A 36 -20.31 -6.64 11.61
N ALA A 37 -20.43 -6.23 12.87
CA ALA A 37 -21.71 -6.15 13.57
C ALA A 37 -22.69 -5.16 12.90
N ALA A 38 -22.19 -4.03 12.40
CA ALA A 38 -23.00 -3.06 11.66
C ALA A 38 -23.56 -3.66 10.36
N LEU A 39 -22.73 -4.37 9.59
CA LEU A 39 -23.16 -5.06 8.38
C LEU A 39 -24.19 -6.16 8.70
N ASN A 40 -23.95 -6.97 9.73
CA ASN A 40 -24.87 -8.02 10.14
C ASN A 40 -26.24 -7.44 10.55
N ARG A 41 -26.28 -6.32 11.28
CA ARG A 41 -27.53 -5.65 11.62
C ARG A 41 -28.29 -5.20 10.38
N GLN A 42 -27.59 -4.64 9.37
CA GLN A 42 -28.23 -4.20 8.12
C GLN A 42 -28.74 -5.39 7.32
N MET A 43 -28.00 -6.49 7.24
CA MET A 43 -28.46 -7.72 6.57
C MET A 43 -29.71 -8.28 7.25
N ALA A 44 -29.73 -8.38 8.57
CA ALA A 44 -30.88 -8.85 9.34
C ALA A 44 -32.12 -7.95 9.13
N LYS A 45 -31.91 -6.61 9.20
CA LYS A 45 -33.01 -5.63 8.96
C LYS A 45 -33.64 -5.78 7.58
N ASN A 46 -32.81 -6.08 6.57
CA ASN A 46 -33.28 -6.26 5.20
C ASN A 46 -33.62 -7.73 4.84
N GLN A 47 -33.72 -8.60 5.84
CA GLN A 47 -34.09 -10.01 5.68
C GLN A 47 -33.17 -10.79 4.72
N VAL A 48 -31.88 -10.40 4.66
CA VAL A 48 -30.89 -11.07 3.82
C VAL A 48 -30.59 -12.45 4.43
N ARG A 49 -30.74 -13.50 3.66
CA ARG A 49 -30.34 -14.86 4.05
C ARG A 49 -28.86 -15.07 3.76
N VAL A 50 -28.04 -15.24 4.80
CA VAL A 50 -26.62 -15.57 4.69
C VAL A 50 -26.47 -17.10 4.73
N CYS A 51 -25.82 -17.67 3.70
CA CYS A 51 -25.46 -19.07 3.63
C CYS A 51 -23.94 -19.22 3.76
N LEU A 52 -23.47 -19.60 4.94
CA LEU A 52 -22.05 -19.88 5.20
C LEU A 52 -21.67 -21.26 4.66
N HIS A 53 -20.37 -21.47 4.43
CA HIS A 53 -19.81 -22.74 3.90
C HIS A 53 -20.47 -23.20 2.58
N THR A 54 -20.91 -22.23 1.78
CA THR A 54 -21.66 -22.47 0.55
C THR A 54 -20.85 -21.91 -0.62
N LYS A 55 -20.07 -22.77 -1.26
CA LYS A 55 -19.23 -22.38 -2.40
C LYS A 55 -20.03 -22.43 -3.69
N VAL A 56 -20.04 -21.33 -4.42
CA VAL A 56 -20.57 -21.27 -5.78
C VAL A 56 -19.54 -21.90 -6.73
N LYS A 57 -20.00 -22.76 -7.63
CA LYS A 57 -19.19 -23.42 -8.65
C LYS A 57 -19.22 -22.66 -9.96
N GLU A 58 -20.42 -22.25 -10.41
CA GLU A 58 -20.59 -21.58 -11.69
C GLU A 58 -21.89 -20.76 -11.75
N LEU A 59 -21.97 -19.84 -12.70
CA LEU A 59 -23.19 -19.14 -13.06
C LEU A 59 -24.03 -19.99 -14.00
N MET A 60 -25.34 -20.04 -13.78
CA MET A 60 -26.29 -20.68 -14.69
C MET A 60 -26.76 -19.66 -15.71
N ILE A 61 -26.55 -19.94 -16.99
CA ILE A 61 -26.94 -19.09 -18.10
C ILE A 61 -27.91 -19.79 -19.03
N LYS A 62 -28.84 -19.04 -19.64
CA LYS A 62 -29.73 -19.50 -20.69
C LYS A 62 -29.75 -18.50 -21.84
N GLU A 63 -30.00 -19.02 -23.05
CA GLU A 63 -30.25 -18.19 -24.20
C GLU A 63 -31.62 -17.53 -24.06
N ALA A 64 -31.70 -16.23 -24.36
CA ALA A 64 -32.93 -15.43 -24.34
C ALA A 64 -32.98 -14.59 -25.62
N GLU A 65 -34.12 -13.96 -25.91
CA GLU A 65 -34.33 -13.17 -27.12
C GLU A 65 -33.28 -12.02 -27.29
N GLU A 66 -32.82 -11.45 -26.18
CA GLU A 66 -31.83 -10.34 -26.16
C GLU A 66 -30.38 -10.81 -25.90
N GLY A 67 -30.10 -12.11 -25.99
CA GLY A 67 -28.75 -12.69 -25.73
C GLY A 67 -28.72 -13.63 -24.53
N MET A 68 -27.53 -13.85 -23.96
CA MET A 68 -27.37 -14.76 -22.80
C MET A 68 -27.83 -14.10 -21.51
N LYS A 69 -28.65 -14.80 -20.73
CA LYS A 69 -29.18 -14.32 -19.44
C LYS A 69 -28.74 -15.23 -18.29
N VAL A 70 -28.24 -14.64 -17.20
CA VAL A 70 -28.00 -15.38 -15.95
C VAL A 70 -29.32 -15.69 -15.30
N THR A 71 -29.53 -16.97 -14.90
CA THR A 71 -30.77 -17.49 -14.30
C THR A 71 -30.58 -18.03 -12.90
N GLY A 72 -29.34 -18.00 -12.39
CA GLY A 72 -29.03 -18.49 -11.06
C GLY A 72 -27.57 -18.90 -10.91
N ILE A 73 -27.32 -19.72 -9.92
CA ILE A 73 -26.00 -20.27 -9.59
C ILE A 73 -26.05 -21.75 -9.33
N MET A 74 -24.98 -22.47 -9.63
CA MET A 74 -24.75 -23.82 -9.21
C MET A 74 -23.72 -23.86 -8.08
N LEU A 75 -24.02 -24.60 -7.02
CA LEU A 75 -23.14 -24.80 -5.88
C LEU A 75 -22.20 -25.99 -6.12
N SER A 76 -21.10 -26.05 -5.35
CA SER A 76 -20.11 -27.13 -5.46
C SER A 76 -20.69 -28.53 -5.08
N ASP A 77 -21.76 -28.59 -4.33
CA ASP A 77 -22.47 -29.81 -4.00
C ASP A 77 -23.49 -30.24 -5.10
N GLY A 78 -23.56 -29.51 -6.20
CA GLY A 78 -24.46 -29.75 -7.33
C GLY A 78 -25.84 -29.13 -7.18
N LYS A 79 -26.17 -28.50 -6.05
CA LYS A 79 -27.46 -27.83 -5.86
C LYS A 79 -27.55 -26.57 -6.73
N GLN A 80 -28.67 -26.39 -7.38
CA GLN A 80 -29.00 -25.22 -8.19
C GLN A 80 -29.88 -24.24 -7.41
N LEU A 81 -29.57 -22.96 -7.49
CA LEU A 81 -30.36 -21.87 -6.93
C LEU A 81 -30.73 -20.92 -8.07
N THR A 82 -31.99 -20.79 -8.36
CA THR A 82 -32.53 -19.86 -9.36
C THR A 82 -32.63 -18.46 -8.76
N ALA A 83 -32.37 -17.44 -9.58
CA ALA A 83 -32.49 -16.05 -9.20
C ALA A 83 -32.81 -15.18 -10.43
N ASP A 84 -33.52 -14.09 -10.23
CA ASP A 84 -33.80 -13.10 -11.27
C ASP A 84 -32.54 -12.27 -11.63
N LYS A 85 -31.71 -12.01 -10.63
CA LYS A 85 -30.42 -11.30 -10.75
C LYS A 85 -29.38 -11.96 -9.86
N VAL A 86 -28.13 -11.93 -10.31
CA VAL A 86 -26.97 -12.41 -9.55
C VAL A 86 -25.95 -11.26 -9.46
N ILE A 87 -25.52 -10.93 -8.24
CA ILE A 87 -24.46 -9.96 -8.01
C ILE A 87 -23.17 -10.71 -7.65
N VAL A 88 -22.16 -10.60 -8.49
CA VAL A 88 -20.84 -11.16 -8.23
C VAL A 88 -20.01 -10.15 -7.41
N ALA A 89 -19.86 -10.41 -6.12
CA ALA A 89 -19.17 -9.54 -5.17
C ALA A 89 -18.11 -10.32 -4.36
N THR A 90 -17.38 -11.22 -5.03
CA THR A 90 -16.44 -12.17 -4.43
C THR A 90 -15.10 -11.57 -4.00
N GLY A 91 -14.89 -10.28 -4.24
CA GLY A 91 -13.60 -9.62 -4.03
C GLY A 91 -12.60 -9.95 -5.13
N GLY A 92 -11.33 -9.65 -4.85
CA GLY A 92 -10.21 -9.90 -5.76
C GLY A 92 -9.40 -11.14 -5.38
N ASN A 93 -8.07 -10.99 -5.39
CA ASN A 93 -7.11 -12.05 -5.07
C ASN A 93 -6.24 -11.70 -3.85
N SER A 94 -6.58 -10.63 -3.16
CA SER A 94 -5.92 -10.20 -1.91
C SER A 94 -6.74 -10.65 -0.71
N TYR A 95 -6.08 -11.04 0.38
CA TYR A 95 -6.71 -11.61 1.58
C TYR A 95 -7.48 -12.92 1.29
N GLU A 96 -6.84 -13.85 0.63
CA GLU A 96 -7.40 -15.16 0.26
C GLU A 96 -8.10 -15.87 1.45
N ALA A 97 -7.51 -15.76 2.65
CA ALA A 97 -8.08 -16.32 3.89
C ALA A 97 -9.48 -15.78 4.24
N THR A 98 -9.90 -14.65 3.66
CA THR A 98 -11.24 -14.07 3.84
C THR A 98 -12.21 -14.44 2.71
N GLY A 99 -11.81 -15.30 1.78
CA GLY A 99 -12.63 -15.78 0.67
C GLY A 99 -12.38 -15.07 -0.67
N SER A 100 -11.42 -14.14 -0.75
CA SER A 100 -11.05 -13.46 -2.01
C SER A 100 -10.09 -14.32 -2.84
N THR A 101 -10.59 -15.39 -3.42
CA THR A 101 -9.84 -16.43 -4.15
C THR A 101 -9.76 -16.20 -5.65
N GLY A 102 -10.36 -15.10 -6.16
CA GLY A 102 -10.42 -14.83 -7.61
C GLY A 102 -11.57 -15.52 -8.34
N ASP A 103 -12.44 -16.23 -7.66
CA ASP A 103 -13.56 -16.97 -8.29
C ASP A 103 -14.43 -16.08 -9.19
N GLY A 104 -14.61 -14.79 -8.82
CA GLY A 104 -15.39 -13.84 -9.63
C GLY A 104 -14.80 -13.56 -11.00
N TYR A 105 -13.48 -13.67 -11.17
CA TYR A 105 -12.84 -13.54 -12.48
C TYR A 105 -13.17 -14.74 -13.37
N LEU A 106 -13.14 -15.94 -12.80
CA LEU A 106 -13.51 -17.16 -13.51
C LEU A 106 -14.99 -17.13 -13.93
N PHE A 107 -15.86 -16.62 -13.04
CA PHE A 107 -17.29 -16.45 -13.38
C PHE A 107 -17.47 -15.46 -14.52
N ALA A 108 -16.78 -14.33 -14.50
CA ALA A 108 -16.87 -13.34 -15.55
C ALA A 108 -16.36 -13.88 -16.91
N GLU A 109 -15.23 -14.59 -16.92
CA GLU A 109 -14.70 -15.24 -18.13
C GLU A 109 -15.65 -16.28 -18.68
N SER A 110 -16.30 -17.09 -17.80
CA SER A 110 -17.23 -18.15 -18.21
C SER A 110 -18.48 -17.63 -18.93
N VAL A 111 -18.83 -16.36 -18.72
CA VAL A 111 -19.95 -15.68 -19.39
C VAL A 111 -19.51 -14.70 -20.49
N GLY A 112 -18.23 -14.72 -20.88
CA GLY A 112 -17.71 -14.00 -22.04
C GLY A 112 -17.08 -12.64 -21.75
N HIS A 113 -16.93 -12.23 -20.48
CA HIS A 113 -16.20 -11.01 -20.16
C HIS A 113 -14.69 -11.18 -20.29
N THR A 114 -14.02 -10.13 -20.69
CA THR A 114 -12.56 -10.06 -20.70
C THR A 114 -12.03 -9.72 -19.29
N VAL A 115 -11.15 -10.56 -18.75
CA VAL A 115 -10.43 -10.27 -17.53
C VAL A 115 -9.04 -9.74 -17.87
N LYS A 116 -8.72 -8.52 -17.45
CA LYS A 116 -7.38 -7.94 -17.54
C LYS A 116 -6.47 -8.56 -16.51
N GLU A 117 -5.18 -8.68 -16.87
CA GLU A 117 -4.15 -9.23 -15.98
C GLU A 117 -4.26 -8.65 -14.56
N ILE A 118 -4.42 -9.54 -13.57
CA ILE A 118 -4.48 -9.16 -12.16
C ILE A 118 -3.07 -9.04 -11.58
N LYS A 119 -2.86 -7.99 -10.77
CA LYS A 119 -1.58 -7.69 -10.13
C LYS A 119 -1.81 -7.32 -8.66
N PRO A 120 -0.87 -7.67 -7.76
CA PRO A 120 -0.94 -7.18 -6.40
C PRO A 120 -0.68 -5.66 -6.39
N ALA A 121 -1.51 -4.89 -5.68
CA ALA A 121 -1.33 -3.44 -5.51
C ALA A 121 -1.55 -3.03 -4.05
N LEU A 122 -1.14 -1.82 -3.68
CA LEU A 122 -0.93 -1.44 -2.29
C LEU A 122 -0.11 -2.51 -1.56
N VAL A 123 1.06 -2.79 -2.09
CA VAL A 123 1.93 -3.91 -1.72
C VAL A 123 3.35 -3.39 -1.45
N PRO A 124 4.11 -3.97 -0.51
CA PRO A 124 5.49 -3.57 -0.24
C PRO A 124 6.41 -3.73 -1.45
N PHE A 125 7.48 -2.92 -1.51
CA PHE A 125 8.55 -3.08 -2.48
C PHE A 125 9.69 -3.96 -1.95
N THR A 126 10.23 -4.78 -2.83
CA THR A 126 11.56 -5.36 -2.67
C THR A 126 12.61 -4.44 -3.30
N VAL A 127 13.78 -4.35 -2.67
CA VAL A 127 14.86 -3.45 -3.12
C VAL A 127 16.19 -4.21 -3.20
N LYS A 128 17.13 -3.65 -3.98
CA LYS A 128 18.44 -4.25 -4.21
C LYS A 128 19.39 -4.08 -3.00
N GLU A 129 19.25 -2.97 -2.28
CA GLU A 129 20.19 -2.52 -1.26
C GLU A 129 20.01 -3.26 0.06
N GLU A 130 20.96 -4.12 0.41
CA GLU A 130 20.94 -4.91 1.66
C GLU A 130 20.97 -4.07 2.94
N TRP A 131 21.43 -2.80 2.88
CA TRP A 131 21.41 -1.93 4.05
C TRP A 131 20.00 -1.62 4.55
N CYS A 132 18.97 -1.74 3.71
CA CYS A 132 17.57 -1.61 4.11
C CYS A 132 17.19 -2.64 5.19
N MET A 133 17.69 -3.87 5.06
CA MET A 133 17.40 -4.97 5.99
C MET A 133 17.94 -4.69 7.40
N LYS A 134 19.08 -3.95 7.49
CA LYS A 134 19.66 -3.54 8.78
C LYS A 134 18.79 -2.57 9.56
N MET A 135 17.86 -1.92 8.87
CA MET A 135 16.87 -1.00 9.45
C MET A 135 15.49 -1.63 9.65
N GLN A 136 15.36 -2.95 9.48
CA GLN A 136 14.07 -3.66 9.66
C GLN A 136 13.34 -3.23 10.95
N GLY A 137 12.05 -2.92 10.80
CA GLY A 137 11.18 -2.47 11.88
C GLY A 137 11.30 -0.97 12.20
N LEU A 138 12.19 -0.22 11.52
CA LEU A 138 12.26 1.22 11.65
C LEU A 138 11.15 1.88 10.84
N ALA A 139 10.20 2.51 11.53
CA ALA A 139 9.20 3.38 10.92
C ALA A 139 9.73 4.82 10.86
N LEU A 140 9.65 5.44 9.69
CA LEU A 140 9.93 6.85 9.49
C LEU A 140 8.61 7.61 9.37
N LYS A 141 8.50 8.69 10.13
CA LYS A 141 7.39 9.64 10.06
C LYS A 141 7.89 10.94 9.43
N ASN A 142 7.01 11.65 8.72
CA ASN A 142 7.32 12.94 8.12
C ASN A 142 8.51 12.91 7.15
N VAL A 143 8.56 11.92 6.28
CA VAL A 143 9.52 11.82 5.17
C VAL A 143 8.80 12.08 3.84
N SER A 144 9.54 12.52 2.83
CA SER A 144 9.05 12.52 1.46
C SER A 144 9.66 11.35 0.71
N VAL A 145 8.84 10.69 -0.09
CA VAL A 145 9.25 9.57 -0.95
C VAL A 145 8.97 9.94 -2.40
N ARG A 146 9.96 9.72 -3.26
CA ARG A 146 9.86 9.88 -4.71
C ARG A 146 10.18 8.55 -5.39
N LEU A 147 9.37 8.20 -6.40
CA LEU A 147 9.58 7.03 -7.25
C LEU A 147 9.77 7.49 -8.69
N GLU A 148 10.87 7.08 -9.32
CA GLU A 148 11.26 7.55 -10.65
C GLU A 148 11.72 6.40 -11.56
N CYS A 149 11.36 6.49 -12.86
CA CYS A 149 11.88 5.64 -13.92
C CYS A 149 12.69 6.52 -14.89
N GLY A 150 14.01 6.43 -14.82
CA GLY A 150 14.90 7.40 -15.47
C GLY A 150 14.61 8.83 -15.00
N LYS A 151 14.25 9.71 -15.94
CA LYS A 151 13.87 11.11 -15.60
C LYS A 151 12.38 11.30 -15.31
N LYS A 152 11.57 10.25 -15.43
CA LYS A 152 10.13 10.35 -15.26
C LYS A 152 9.73 10.09 -13.83
N LYS A 153 9.13 11.09 -13.18
CA LYS A 153 8.50 10.94 -11.88
C LYS A 153 7.22 10.10 -12.00
N ILE A 154 7.15 9.00 -11.24
CA ILE A 154 6.01 8.07 -11.17
C ILE A 154 5.11 8.46 -10.01
N PHE A 155 5.72 8.76 -8.85
CA PHE A 155 5.02 9.08 -7.62
C PHE A 155 5.86 10.03 -6.77
N GLU A 156 5.22 10.89 -6.02
CA GLU A 156 5.82 11.69 -4.94
C GLU A 156 4.78 11.88 -3.84
N GLY A 157 5.21 11.69 -2.59
CA GLY A 157 4.30 11.83 -1.46
C GLY A 157 5.05 12.12 -0.16
N PHE A 158 4.33 12.68 0.82
CA PHE A 158 4.81 12.97 2.17
C PHE A 158 4.02 12.16 3.18
N GLY A 159 4.69 11.56 4.18
CA GLY A 159 4.03 10.79 5.23
C GLY A 159 4.93 9.78 5.91
N GLU A 160 4.45 8.55 6.03
CA GLU A 160 5.09 7.46 6.79
C GLU A 160 5.51 6.32 5.90
N MET A 161 6.65 5.71 6.24
CA MET A 161 7.15 4.48 5.63
C MET A 161 7.81 3.57 6.68
N LEU A 162 8.02 2.33 6.32
CA LEU A 162 8.61 1.29 7.18
C LEU A 162 9.70 0.53 6.42
N PHE A 163 10.85 0.33 7.05
CA PHE A 163 11.86 -0.62 6.57
C PHE A 163 11.53 -2.05 7.02
N THR A 164 11.70 -3.00 6.11
CA THR A 164 11.43 -4.43 6.33
C THR A 164 12.68 -5.27 6.04
N HIS A 165 12.60 -6.57 6.27
CA HIS A 165 13.70 -7.50 5.96
C HIS A 165 13.89 -7.76 4.46
N PHE A 166 13.01 -7.27 3.61
CA PHE A 166 13.08 -7.43 2.14
C PHE A 166 13.14 -6.11 1.38
N GLY A 167 12.99 -4.98 2.08
CA GLY A 167 12.95 -3.66 1.46
C GLY A 167 12.11 -2.68 2.26
N VAL A 168 11.04 -2.14 1.67
CA VAL A 168 10.26 -1.05 2.26
C VAL A 168 8.76 -1.26 2.12
N SER A 169 8.00 -0.74 3.11
CA SER A 169 6.55 -0.79 3.23
C SER A 169 6.02 0.50 3.88
N GLY A 170 4.78 0.47 4.34
CA GLY A 170 4.11 1.61 4.98
C GLY A 170 3.28 2.43 4.01
N PRO A 171 2.44 3.37 4.50
CA PRO A 171 1.40 4.02 3.70
C PRO A 171 1.89 4.66 2.40
N LEU A 172 3.04 5.38 2.44
CA LEU A 172 3.61 5.99 1.23
C LEU A 172 4.04 4.95 0.20
N ILE A 173 4.69 3.89 0.64
CA ILE A 173 5.21 2.84 -0.22
C ILE A 173 4.06 2.05 -0.85
N LEU A 174 3.04 1.72 -0.07
CA LEU A 174 1.84 1.05 -0.57
C LEU A 174 1.15 1.90 -1.64
N SER A 175 1.00 3.20 -1.42
CA SER A 175 0.46 4.12 -2.42
C SER A 175 1.32 4.17 -3.69
N ALA A 176 2.65 4.28 -3.54
CA ALA A 176 3.58 4.30 -4.67
C ALA A 176 3.51 3.02 -5.51
N SER A 177 3.31 1.86 -4.87
CA SER A 177 3.26 0.57 -5.55
C SER A 177 2.10 0.46 -6.54
N SER A 178 0.95 1.09 -6.28
CA SER A 178 -0.19 1.07 -7.19
C SER A 178 0.10 1.77 -8.54
N TYR A 179 1.00 2.76 -8.54
CA TYR A 179 1.49 3.39 -9.77
C TYR A 179 2.54 2.53 -10.47
N TYR A 180 3.43 1.88 -9.70
CA TYR A 180 4.47 1.00 -10.23
C TYR A 180 3.89 -0.21 -10.95
N VAL A 181 2.98 -0.96 -10.31
CA VAL A 181 2.42 -2.19 -10.88
C VAL A 181 1.61 -1.95 -12.15
N LYS A 182 1.12 -0.74 -12.36
CA LYS A 182 0.34 -0.37 -13.53
C LYS A 182 1.15 -0.39 -14.83
N LYS A 183 2.41 0.08 -14.81
CA LYS A 183 3.20 0.32 -16.05
C LYS A 183 4.70 0.09 -15.94
N TYR A 184 5.26 -0.12 -14.74
CA TYR A 184 6.71 -0.03 -14.54
C TYR A 184 7.35 -1.32 -14.03
N VAL A 185 6.58 -2.40 -13.91
CA VAL A 185 7.11 -3.74 -13.56
C VAL A 185 8.16 -4.15 -14.59
N GLY A 186 9.32 -4.61 -14.12
CA GLY A 186 10.45 -5.00 -14.97
C GLY A 186 11.31 -3.85 -15.50
N GLN A 187 10.96 -2.59 -15.18
CA GLN A 187 11.79 -1.43 -15.53
C GLN A 187 12.72 -1.04 -14.37
N SER A 188 13.81 -0.33 -14.69
CA SER A 188 14.70 0.23 -13.68
C SER A 188 14.04 1.42 -13.00
N VAL A 189 13.61 1.22 -11.76
CA VAL A 189 12.90 2.22 -10.97
C VAL A 189 13.67 2.51 -9.68
N THR A 190 13.92 3.79 -9.42
CA THR A 190 14.59 4.28 -8.22
C THR A 190 13.57 4.84 -7.24
N LEU A 191 13.66 4.41 -5.99
CA LEU A 191 12.96 5.00 -4.86
C LEU A 191 13.94 5.88 -4.09
N SER A 192 13.58 7.13 -3.86
CA SER A 192 14.39 8.10 -3.10
C SER A 192 13.60 8.62 -1.91
N ILE A 193 14.27 8.75 -0.77
CA ILE A 193 13.69 9.23 0.48
C ILE A 193 14.39 10.53 0.88
N ASP A 194 13.60 11.59 1.07
CA ASP A 194 14.04 12.79 1.77
C ASP A 194 13.69 12.62 3.26
N LEU A 195 14.72 12.48 4.09
CA LEU A 195 14.56 12.27 5.54
C LEU A 195 14.24 13.56 6.31
N LYS A 196 14.45 14.72 5.68
CA LYS A 196 14.24 16.04 6.29
C LYS A 196 13.51 17.00 5.32
N PRO A 197 12.30 16.66 4.86
CA PRO A 197 11.61 17.42 3.81
C PRO A 197 11.27 18.87 4.20
N ALA A 198 11.15 19.16 5.49
CA ALA A 198 10.89 20.51 5.98
C ALA A 198 12.10 21.45 5.87
N LEU A 199 13.30 20.93 5.58
CA LEU A 199 14.53 21.72 5.48
C LEU A 199 15.05 21.72 4.05
N THR A 200 15.48 22.89 3.55
CA THR A 200 16.30 22.95 2.34
C THR A 200 17.69 22.35 2.61
N LYS A 201 18.49 22.08 1.56
CA LYS A 201 19.86 21.59 1.73
C LYS A 201 20.70 22.57 2.58
N GLU A 202 20.57 23.87 2.34
CA GLU A 202 21.29 24.93 3.04
C GLU A 202 20.85 25.01 4.52
N GLN A 203 19.56 24.83 4.80
CA GLN A 203 19.05 24.81 6.18
C GLN A 203 19.51 23.57 6.93
N LEU A 204 19.55 22.41 6.24
CA LEU A 204 20.04 21.16 6.81
C LEU A 204 21.54 21.23 7.08
N ASP A 205 22.34 21.81 6.17
CA ASP A 205 23.78 22.03 6.39
C ASP A 205 24.04 22.91 7.62
N LYS A 206 23.32 24.02 7.74
CA LYS A 206 23.40 24.90 8.93
C LYS A 206 23.00 24.18 10.22
N ARG A 207 21.99 23.30 10.17
CA ARG A 207 21.58 22.51 11.31
C ARG A 207 22.66 21.51 11.72
N ILE A 208 23.27 20.80 10.76
CA ILE A 208 24.37 19.87 11.02
C ILE A 208 25.59 20.60 11.59
N LEU A 209 25.94 21.76 11.05
CA LEU A 209 27.03 22.60 11.61
C LEU A 209 26.79 22.94 13.07
N ARG A 210 25.61 23.40 13.42
CA ARG A 210 25.26 23.73 14.80
C ARG A 210 25.37 22.49 15.70
N ASP A 211 24.81 21.36 15.27
CA ASP A 211 24.82 20.13 16.05
C ASP A 211 26.27 19.61 16.25
N PHE A 212 27.17 19.84 15.26
CA PHE A 212 28.60 19.53 15.35
C PHE A 212 29.35 20.49 16.27
N GLU A 213 29.04 21.78 16.24
CA GLU A 213 29.59 22.77 17.15
C GLU A 213 29.30 22.45 18.63
N GLU A 214 28.06 22.02 18.93
CA GLU A 214 27.68 21.60 20.25
C GLU A 214 28.38 20.31 20.72
N ASN A 215 28.87 19.50 19.76
CA ASN A 215 29.50 18.20 20.00
C ASN A 215 30.95 18.10 19.53
N LYS A 216 31.73 19.20 19.47
CA LYS A 216 33.05 19.33 18.86
C LYS A 216 34.04 18.17 19.06
N ASN A 217 34.04 17.59 20.25
CA ASN A 217 35.00 16.53 20.63
C ASN A 217 34.45 15.12 20.48
N LYS A 218 33.15 14.96 20.08
CA LYS A 218 32.58 13.65 19.87
C LYS A 218 33.03 13.05 18.55
N GLN A 219 33.12 11.73 18.51
CA GLN A 219 33.29 11.00 17.28
C GLN A 219 31.99 11.04 16.46
N PHE A 220 32.12 11.03 15.14
CA PHE A 220 31.00 11.14 14.21
C PHE A 220 29.87 10.15 14.50
N LYS A 221 30.22 8.89 14.84
CA LYS A 221 29.24 7.85 15.21
C LYS A 221 28.34 8.19 16.41
N ASN A 222 28.80 9.11 17.29
CA ASN A 222 28.12 9.50 18.51
C ASN A 222 27.50 10.92 18.42
N SER A 223 27.41 11.48 17.22
CA SER A 223 26.99 12.89 17.03
C SER A 223 25.67 13.04 16.28
N LEU A 224 25.09 11.93 15.80
CA LEU A 224 23.91 11.93 14.93
C LEU A 224 22.59 11.64 15.65
N ASP A 225 22.60 11.40 16.96
CA ASP A 225 21.41 11.00 17.74
C ASP A 225 20.28 12.06 17.71
N GLY A 226 20.64 13.34 17.69
CA GLY A 226 19.67 14.44 17.54
C GLY A 226 19.09 14.61 16.13
N LEU A 227 19.68 13.93 15.14
CA LEU A 227 19.34 14.07 13.74
C LEU A 227 18.63 12.84 13.18
N LEU A 228 19.02 11.63 13.61
CA LEU A 228 18.59 10.36 13.03
C LEU A 228 18.15 9.35 14.11
N PRO A 229 17.22 8.45 13.79
CA PRO A 229 16.94 7.29 14.64
C PRO A 229 18.19 6.40 14.80
N SER A 230 18.39 5.83 15.97
CA SER A 230 19.59 5.05 16.33
C SER A 230 19.88 3.90 15.34
N LYS A 231 18.86 3.18 14.87
CA LYS A 231 19.03 2.11 13.84
C LYS A 231 19.55 2.62 12.49
N MET A 232 19.31 3.89 12.17
CA MET A 232 19.74 4.49 10.89
C MET A 232 21.16 4.97 10.92
N ILE A 233 21.66 5.39 12.08
CA ILE A 233 23.00 6.00 12.24
C ILE A 233 24.12 5.13 11.64
N PRO A 234 24.28 3.85 11.96
CA PRO A 234 25.33 3.02 11.38
C PRO A 234 25.25 2.90 9.84
N VAL A 235 24.03 2.88 9.30
CA VAL A 235 23.82 2.82 7.85
C VAL A 235 24.23 4.10 7.18
N ILE A 236 23.81 5.26 7.70
CA ILE A 236 24.16 6.57 7.15
C ILE A 236 25.67 6.83 7.25
N ILE A 237 26.32 6.46 8.35
CA ILE A 237 27.77 6.56 8.49
C ILE A 237 28.47 5.75 7.37
N LYS A 238 28.07 4.49 7.19
CA LYS A 238 28.66 3.65 6.12
C LYS A 238 28.44 4.24 4.73
N LEU A 239 27.25 4.76 4.44
CA LEU A 239 26.90 5.33 3.12
C LEU A 239 27.56 6.69 2.88
N SER A 240 27.82 7.47 3.93
CA SER A 240 28.52 8.77 3.80
C SER A 240 30.01 8.63 3.48
N GLY A 241 30.61 7.47 3.74
CA GLY A 241 32.06 7.25 3.60
C GLY A 241 32.91 7.97 4.64
N ILE A 242 32.30 8.68 5.61
CA ILE A 242 32.99 9.36 6.69
C ILE A 242 33.41 8.34 7.75
N SER A 243 34.68 8.41 8.22
CA SER A 243 35.16 7.52 9.29
C SER A 243 34.33 7.70 10.56
N PRO A 244 33.77 6.60 11.14
CA PRO A 244 32.98 6.66 12.36
C PRO A 244 33.73 7.23 13.57
N GLU A 245 35.07 7.07 13.63
CA GLU A 245 35.94 7.56 14.71
C GLU A 245 36.40 9.01 14.51
N LYS A 246 36.18 9.59 13.32
CA LYS A 246 36.55 10.97 13.02
C LYS A 246 35.83 11.92 13.98
N LYS A 247 36.55 12.88 14.55
CA LYS A 247 35.92 13.92 15.37
C LYS A 247 35.09 14.85 14.49
N VAL A 248 33.94 15.31 14.99
CA VAL A 248 33.03 16.13 14.18
C VAL A 248 33.63 17.49 13.78
N ASN A 249 34.58 18.05 14.56
CA ASN A 249 35.30 19.26 14.21
C ASN A 249 36.32 19.06 13.07
N GLU A 250 36.64 17.82 12.71
CA GLU A 250 37.57 17.48 11.61
C GLU A 250 36.81 17.18 10.31
N ILE A 251 35.45 17.10 10.35
CA ILE A 251 34.60 16.81 9.18
C ILE A 251 34.66 18.02 8.23
N THR A 252 35.10 17.75 7.01
CA THR A 252 35.25 18.81 5.99
C THR A 252 33.91 19.29 5.46
N ARG A 253 33.93 20.41 4.74
CA ARG A 253 32.74 20.94 4.08
C ARG A 253 32.20 19.95 3.02
N GLU A 254 33.11 19.29 2.29
CA GLU A 254 32.78 18.30 1.28
C GLU A 254 32.09 17.08 1.90
N GLU A 255 32.66 16.52 2.96
CA GLU A 255 32.07 15.38 3.70
C GLU A 255 30.67 15.72 4.26
N ARG A 256 30.56 16.95 4.81
CA ARG A 256 29.25 17.42 5.29
C ARG A 256 28.23 17.59 4.14
N GLY A 257 28.70 18.07 2.98
CA GLY A 257 27.88 18.13 1.76
C GLY A 257 27.35 16.76 1.32
N ILE A 258 28.21 15.73 1.33
CA ILE A 258 27.82 14.34 1.06
C ILE A 258 26.75 13.87 2.06
N LEU A 259 26.93 14.15 3.35
CA LEU A 259 25.94 13.80 4.37
C LEU A 259 24.61 14.50 4.12
N VAL A 260 24.61 15.80 3.79
CA VAL A 260 23.39 16.55 3.44
C VAL A 260 22.69 15.94 2.24
N ASP A 261 23.43 15.64 1.17
CA ASP A 261 22.87 15.04 -0.04
C ASP A 261 22.26 13.65 0.24
N LEU A 262 22.95 12.84 1.03
CA LEU A 262 22.46 11.53 1.44
C LEU A 262 21.15 11.61 2.26
N LEU A 263 21.06 12.56 3.18
CA LEU A 263 19.85 12.77 3.99
C LEU A 263 18.68 13.34 3.18
N LYS A 264 18.96 14.07 2.12
CA LYS A 264 17.95 14.64 1.21
C LYS A 264 17.55 13.68 0.10
N ASN A 265 18.36 12.65 -0.18
CA ASN A 265 18.14 11.75 -1.30
C ASN A 265 18.71 10.34 -1.01
N LEU A 266 18.20 9.69 0.03
CA LEU A 266 18.54 8.30 0.33
C LEU A 266 17.88 7.39 -0.70
N SER A 267 18.64 6.90 -1.68
CA SER A 267 18.12 6.21 -2.87
C SER A 267 18.34 4.71 -2.81
N MET A 268 17.39 3.97 -3.41
CA MET A 268 17.44 2.51 -3.57
C MET A 268 16.77 2.08 -4.87
N GLN A 269 17.19 0.94 -5.42
CA GLN A 269 16.62 0.35 -6.63
C GLN A 269 15.49 -0.62 -6.28
N VAL A 270 14.31 -0.36 -6.82
CA VAL A 270 13.17 -1.27 -6.70
C VAL A 270 13.43 -2.48 -7.60
N THR A 271 13.40 -3.68 -7.02
CA THR A 271 13.55 -4.95 -7.74
C THR A 271 12.20 -5.59 -8.07
N GLY A 272 11.14 -5.19 -7.38
CA GLY A 272 9.80 -5.71 -7.58
C GLY A 272 8.88 -5.38 -6.40
N THR A 273 7.76 -6.10 -6.35
CA THR A 273 6.81 -6.06 -5.24
C THR A 273 6.74 -7.41 -4.54
N ARG A 274 6.14 -7.42 -3.36
CA ARG A 274 5.67 -8.66 -2.74
C ARG A 274 4.43 -9.18 -3.50
N ASP A 275 4.00 -10.38 -3.17
CA ASP A 275 2.89 -11.08 -3.82
C ASP A 275 1.50 -10.71 -3.25
N PHE A 276 0.45 -11.39 -3.74
CA PHE A 276 -0.93 -11.18 -3.30
C PHE A 276 -1.18 -11.43 -1.80
N LYS A 277 -0.34 -12.23 -1.13
CA LYS A 277 -0.47 -12.50 0.30
C LYS A 277 -0.20 -11.27 1.16
N GLU A 278 0.62 -10.34 0.63
CA GLU A 278 0.97 -9.10 1.31
C GLU A 278 0.30 -7.86 0.67
N ALA A 279 -0.45 -8.04 -0.41
CA ALA A 279 -1.15 -6.97 -1.10
C ALA A 279 -2.47 -6.61 -0.39
N ILE A 280 -2.75 -5.31 -0.24
CA ILE A 280 -4.02 -4.86 0.32
C ILE A 280 -5.14 -5.00 -0.71
N ILE A 281 -4.88 -4.75 -1.98
CA ILE A 281 -5.85 -4.82 -3.07
C ILE A 281 -5.32 -5.58 -4.27
N THR A 282 -6.22 -6.01 -5.12
CA THR A 282 -5.95 -6.55 -6.45
C THR A 282 -6.22 -5.45 -7.50
N GLN A 283 -5.27 -5.20 -8.37
CA GLN A 283 -5.41 -4.33 -9.55
C GLN A 283 -5.64 -5.19 -10.79
N GLY A 284 -6.45 -4.72 -11.73
CA GLY A 284 -6.90 -5.50 -12.89
C GLY A 284 -8.31 -6.06 -12.67
N GLY A 285 -8.63 -7.16 -13.31
CA GLY A 285 -9.96 -7.80 -13.23
C GLY A 285 -10.84 -7.51 -14.44
N VAL A 286 -12.15 -7.63 -14.31
CA VAL A 286 -13.13 -7.48 -15.40
C VAL A 286 -12.94 -6.16 -16.13
N HIS A 287 -12.94 -6.20 -17.46
CA HIS A 287 -12.71 -5.03 -18.31
C HIS A 287 -13.86 -4.03 -18.15
N VAL A 288 -13.60 -2.90 -17.50
CA VAL A 288 -14.63 -1.91 -17.12
C VAL A 288 -15.46 -1.35 -18.25
N LYS A 289 -15.00 -1.44 -19.51
CA LYS A 289 -15.77 -1.01 -20.69
C LYS A 289 -16.85 -2.00 -21.10
N GLU A 290 -16.82 -3.20 -20.56
CA GLU A 290 -17.82 -4.26 -20.81
C GLU A 290 -18.92 -4.26 -19.74
N VAL A 291 -18.83 -3.38 -18.76
CA VAL A 291 -19.79 -3.24 -17.65
C VAL A 291 -20.47 -1.88 -17.76
N ASN A 292 -21.79 -1.87 -17.79
CA ASN A 292 -22.56 -0.66 -17.75
C ASN A 292 -22.44 -0.02 -16.36
N HIS A 293 -21.90 1.21 -16.28
CA HIS A 293 -21.64 1.89 -15.02
C HIS A 293 -22.89 2.36 -14.25
N TYR A 294 -24.06 2.35 -14.89
CA TYR A 294 -25.34 2.66 -14.22
C TYR A 294 -26.03 1.43 -13.66
N THR A 295 -26.05 0.33 -14.41
CA THR A 295 -26.75 -0.91 -14.03
C THR A 295 -25.82 -1.95 -13.42
N MET A 296 -24.51 -1.83 -13.65
CA MET A 296 -23.45 -2.81 -13.29
C MET A 296 -23.64 -4.16 -14.00
N GLU A 297 -24.36 -4.16 -15.11
CA GLU A 297 -24.55 -5.32 -16.01
C GLU A 297 -23.56 -5.31 -17.17
#